data_d45f5b90bea34c1a4d0c1a7451f28249
#
_entry.id   d45f5b90bea34c1a4d0c1a7451f28249
#
_cell.length_a   1.000
_cell.length_b   1.000
_cell.length_c   1.000
_cell.angle_alpha   90.00
_cell.angle_beta   90.00
_cell.angle_gamma   90.00
#
_symmetry.space_group_name_H-M   'P 1'
#
loop_
_entity.id
_entity.type
_entity.pdbx_description
1 polymer ?
#
loop_
_entity_poly.entity_id
_entity_poly.type
_entity_poly.pdbx_seq_one_letter_code
_entity_poly.pdbx_strand_id
1 'polypeptide(L)'
;ESEAQYIHERLEALLKMLPAGTVIHQQNFYYTDRYHNTEYSTNALIAENNRHLNSKEILNNYTNLYVTFTNGQRNGKIRKNASGTSLMRKLHYPFKQPYKEYQERLTEMEAFLMNFENGLSSIQQFEIRKMDDTELNNAIYDYINLSYETPENDATQKSVNPMAINQNGTMKIGQQYVSILSLTNEGEHLQELAVPHTGKSKAYGGNIEMPDSIRSKCSMLYPVGLGLPFNHIVNIVIEITDADATVTAIGAEKDALNYITNFYPPAAEKQREQEAFCNEITQFDYQTAYTAFNVVLNDHDRTSLMRKTALVQQGFSFMNQSACYVENAELCNLFFCNIPGNARANYRGFINTTKQAICYLQKEGMYLSDEK
;
A
#
# COMPACT_ATOMS: atom_id res chain seq x y z
N GLU A 1 13.30 -16.38 -9.99
CA GLU A 1 11.98 -16.48 -10.62
C GLU A 1 11.07 -17.39 -9.82
N SER A 2 11.49 -18.60 -9.48
CA SER A 2 10.73 -19.56 -8.67
C SER A 2 10.42 -19.06 -7.25
N GLU A 3 11.32 -18.28 -6.64
CA GLU A 3 11.16 -17.77 -5.27
C GLU A 3 10.12 -16.64 -5.21
N ALA A 4 10.19 -15.67 -6.11
CA ALA A 4 9.22 -14.59 -6.18
C ALA A 4 7.81 -15.12 -6.50
N GLN A 5 7.71 -16.10 -7.37
CA GLN A 5 6.46 -16.78 -7.68
C GLN A 5 5.92 -17.55 -6.47
N TYR A 6 6.78 -18.26 -5.74
CA TYR A 6 6.41 -18.94 -4.50
C TYR A 6 5.83 -17.99 -3.46
N ILE A 7 6.51 -16.85 -3.22
CA ILE A 7 6.02 -15.83 -2.29
C ILE A 7 4.64 -15.30 -2.74
N HIS A 8 4.48 -15.04 -4.04
CA HIS A 8 3.23 -14.54 -4.60
C HIS A 8 2.08 -15.54 -4.39
N GLU A 9 2.28 -16.81 -4.73
CA GLU A 9 1.29 -17.88 -4.58
C GLU A 9 0.92 -18.09 -3.10
N ARG A 10 1.90 -18.00 -2.19
CA ARG A 10 1.64 -18.09 -0.74
C ARG A 10 0.81 -16.93 -0.23
N LEU A 11 1.15 -15.71 -0.62
CA LEU A 11 0.37 -14.52 -0.26
C LEU A 11 -1.05 -14.59 -0.84
N GLU A 12 -1.22 -15.07 -2.07
CA GLU A 12 -2.54 -15.27 -2.67
C GLU A 12 -3.38 -16.24 -1.85
N ALA A 13 -2.81 -17.39 -1.48
CA ALA A 13 -3.48 -18.36 -0.64
C ALA A 13 -3.89 -17.78 0.72
N LEU A 14 -3.04 -16.96 1.33
CA LEU A 14 -3.32 -16.31 2.60
C LEU A 14 -4.45 -15.27 2.49
N LEU A 15 -4.44 -14.44 1.43
CA LEU A 15 -5.51 -13.47 1.22
C LEU A 15 -6.87 -14.15 0.98
N LYS A 16 -6.90 -15.27 0.27
CA LYS A 16 -8.12 -16.06 0.03
C LYS A 16 -8.73 -16.63 1.31
N MET A 17 -7.96 -16.79 2.38
CA MET A 17 -8.46 -17.27 3.67
C MET A 17 -9.15 -16.17 4.49
N LEU A 18 -8.96 -14.91 4.14
CA LEU A 18 -9.47 -13.80 4.91
C LEU A 18 -10.94 -13.52 4.57
N PRO A 19 -11.78 -13.27 5.58
CA PRO A 19 -13.19 -12.97 5.35
C PRO A 19 -13.37 -11.59 4.69
N ALA A 20 -14.46 -11.44 3.94
CA ALA A 20 -14.86 -10.16 3.39
C ALA A 20 -15.02 -9.09 4.50
N GLY A 21 -14.50 -7.90 4.25
CA GLY A 21 -14.41 -6.81 5.23
C GLY A 21 -13.09 -6.78 6.01
N THR A 22 -12.18 -7.71 5.76
CA THR A 22 -10.80 -7.60 6.25
C THR A 22 -10.08 -6.51 5.46
N VAL A 23 -9.40 -5.63 6.17
CA VAL A 23 -8.56 -4.58 5.59
C VAL A 23 -7.11 -4.85 5.97
N ILE A 24 -6.28 -5.01 4.97
CA ILE A 24 -4.83 -5.09 5.10
C ILE A 24 -4.27 -3.73 4.71
N HIS A 25 -3.50 -3.13 5.59
CA HIS A 25 -2.79 -1.89 5.35
C HIS A 25 -1.30 -2.13 5.53
N GLN A 26 -0.55 -2.14 4.44
CA GLN A 26 0.90 -2.17 4.45
C GLN A 26 1.41 -0.74 4.33
N GLN A 27 2.29 -0.36 5.26
CA GLN A 27 2.90 0.94 5.33
C GLN A 27 4.42 0.78 5.32
N ASN A 28 5.05 1.25 4.24
CA ASN A 28 6.48 1.13 4.03
C ASN A 28 7.13 2.49 4.22
N PHE A 29 8.02 2.58 5.20
CA PHE A 29 8.81 3.77 5.48
C PHE A 29 10.16 3.63 4.80
N TYR A 30 10.50 4.59 3.95
CA TYR A 30 11.80 4.72 3.32
C TYR A 30 12.50 5.92 3.90
N TYR A 31 13.70 5.73 4.41
CA TYR A 31 14.47 6.79 5.03
C TYR A 31 15.94 6.71 4.69
N THR A 32 16.56 7.85 4.56
CA THR A 32 17.99 7.96 4.34
C THR A 32 18.72 7.91 5.68
N ASP A 33 19.70 7.05 5.75
CA ASP A 33 20.57 6.89 6.89
C ASP A 33 22.04 6.86 6.40
N ARG A 34 22.96 6.96 7.33
CA ARG A 34 24.39 6.81 7.01
C ARG A 34 24.85 5.41 7.34
N TYR A 35 25.49 4.78 6.39
CA TYR A 35 26.07 3.48 6.63
C TYR A 35 27.18 3.59 7.70
N HIS A 36 27.00 2.85 8.78
CA HIS A 36 27.97 2.71 9.85
C HIS A 36 28.22 1.23 10.11
N ASN A 37 29.41 0.75 9.74
CA ASN A 37 29.85 -0.58 10.15
C ASN A 37 30.97 -0.43 11.15
N THR A 38 30.73 -0.93 12.36
CA THR A 38 31.69 -0.93 13.48
C THR A 38 32.46 -2.25 13.59
N GLU A 39 32.11 -3.26 12.78
CA GLU A 39 32.76 -4.55 12.83
C GLU A 39 34.16 -4.52 12.22
N TYR A 40 35.12 -4.97 12.99
CA TYR A 40 36.49 -5.17 12.53
C TYR A 40 36.61 -6.50 11.78
N SER A 41 36.62 -6.43 10.44
CA SER A 41 36.90 -7.59 9.63
C SER A 41 38.40 -7.84 9.57
N THR A 42 38.83 -9.09 9.79
CA THR A 42 40.21 -9.55 9.55
C THR A 42 40.55 -9.65 8.06
N ASN A 43 39.52 -9.61 7.18
CA ASN A 43 39.72 -9.59 5.74
C ASN A 43 39.94 -8.14 5.28
N ALA A 44 41.11 -7.89 4.71
CA ALA A 44 41.52 -6.56 4.24
C ALA A 44 40.57 -5.97 3.19
N LEU A 45 39.98 -6.79 2.30
CA LEU A 45 39.01 -6.32 1.29
C LEU A 45 37.70 -5.89 1.92
N ILE A 46 37.21 -6.64 2.89
CA ILE A 46 35.98 -6.29 3.63
C ILE A 46 36.23 -5.03 4.44
N ALA A 47 37.34 -4.91 5.14
CA ALA A 47 37.72 -3.75 5.91
C ALA A 47 37.79 -2.48 5.05
N GLU A 48 38.38 -2.57 3.86
CA GLU A 48 38.50 -1.44 2.93
C GLU A 48 37.12 -1.08 2.31
N ASN A 49 36.31 -2.07 1.98
CA ASN A 49 34.94 -1.85 1.52
C ASN A 49 34.08 -1.14 2.59
N ASN A 50 34.15 -1.60 3.84
CA ASN A 50 33.45 -0.96 4.97
C ASN A 50 33.94 0.48 5.18
N ARG A 51 35.25 0.73 5.08
CA ARG A 51 35.79 2.08 5.14
C ARG A 51 35.30 2.96 4.00
N HIS A 52 35.17 2.43 2.79
CA HIS A 52 34.66 3.15 1.64
C HIS A 52 33.16 3.45 1.75
N LEU A 53 32.39 2.55 2.35
CA LEU A 53 30.94 2.70 2.51
C LEU A 53 30.58 3.55 3.74
N ASN A 54 31.41 3.56 4.78
CA ASN A 54 31.14 4.34 5.99
C ASN A 54 30.88 5.81 5.67
N SER A 55 29.84 6.35 6.30
CA SER A 55 29.34 7.70 6.12
C SER A 55 28.64 7.99 4.77
N LYS A 56 28.53 7.01 3.87
CA LYS A 56 27.67 7.19 2.68
C LYS A 56 26.20 7.11 3.07
N GLU A 57 25.42 7.93 2.43
CA GLU A 57 23.98 7.88 2.56
C GLU A 57 23.44 6.63 1.85
N ILE A 58 22.65 5.86 2.57
CA ILE A 58 21.93 4.70 2.07
C ILE A 58 20.44 4.90 2.32
N LEU A 59 19.61 4.34 1.46
CA LEU A 59 18.16 4.30 1.68
C LEU A 59 17.83 3.01 2.42
N ASN A 60 17.31 3.15 3.62
CA ASN A 60 16.77 2.05 4.42
C ASN A 60 15.27 1.99 4.30
N ASN A 61 14.67 0.85 4.61
CA ASN A 61 13.23 0.73 4.73
C ASN A 61 12.83 -0.22 5.85
N TYR A 62 11.67 0.05 6.43
CA TYR A 62 10.94 -0.91 7.26
C TYR A 62 9.47 -0.92 6.88
N THR A 63 8.81 -2.03 7.15
CA THR A 63 7.43 -2.27 6.75
C THR A 63 6.58 -2.61 7.96
N ASN A 64 5.49 -1.87 8.13
CA ASN A 64 4.44 -2.19 9.08
C ASN A 64 3.24 -2.77 8.36
N LEU A 65 2.68 -3.86 8.88
CA LEU A 65 1.48 -4.50 8.35
C LEU A 65 0.38 -4.47 9.38
N TYR A 66 -0.72 -3.79 9.06
CA TYR A 66 -1.89 -3.69 9.94
C TYR A 66 -3.04 -4.47 9.34
N VAL A 67 -3.67 -5.32 10.14
CA VAL A 67 -4.86 -6.07 9.74
C VAL A 67 -6.03 -5.62 10.59
N THR A 68 -7.09 -5.17 9.94
CA THR A 68 -8.30 -4.65 10.60
C THR A 68 -9.53 -5.37 10.09
N PHE A 69 -10.36 -5.87 11.00
CA PHE A 69 -11.64 -6.44 10.65
C PHE A 69 -12.75 -5.41 10.80
N THR A 70 -13.63 -5.35 9.83
CA THR A 70 -14.72 -4.36 9.83
C THR A 70 -16.07 -5.03 9.89
N ASN A 71 -17.01 -4.43 10.63
CA ASN A 71 -18.40 -4.85 10.63
C ASN A 71 -19.09 -4.31 9.37
N GLY A 72 -19.40 -5.22 8.45
CA GLY A 72 -20.13 -4.90 7.22
C GLY A 72 -19.21 -4.75 6.01
N GLN A 73 -19.69 -5.30 4.93
CA GLN A 73 -19.07 -5.25 3.63
C GLN A 73 -19.09 -3.82 3.09
N ARG A 74 -18.05 -3.45 2.36
CA ARG A 74 -18.11 -2.29 1.48
C ARG A 74 -19.08 -2.71 0.37
N ASN A 75 -20.38 -2.38 0.51
CA ASN A 75 -21.33 -2.57 -0.58
C ASN A 75 -20.69 -1.97 -1.83
N GLY A 76 -20.63 -2.71 -2.94
CA GLY A 76 -19.90 -2.41 -4.19
C GLY A 76 -20.15 -1.02 -4.81
N LYS A 77 -20.82 -0.12 -4.11
CA LYS A 77 -20.85 1.30 -4.40
C LYS A 77 -19.45 1.86 -4.13
N ILE A 78 -18.66 1.95 -5.19
CA ILE A 78 -17.56 2.88 -5.26
C ILE A 78 -18.07 4.20 -4.68
N ARG A 79 -17.65 4.54 -3.47
CA ARG A 79 -18.02 5.83 -2.87
C ARG A 79 -17.32 6.93 -3.66
N LYS A 80 -17.92 7.33 -4.75
CA LYS A 80 -17.68 8.65 -5.33
C LYS A 80 -18.10 9.63 -4.25
N ASN A 81 -17.19 10.37 -3.66
CA ASN A 81 -17.42 11.42 -2.67
C ASN A 81 -17.69 10.95 -1.22
N ALA A 82 -16.74 10.30 -0.60
CA ALA A 82 -16.69 10.28 0.85
C ALA A 82 -16.09 11.61 1.35
N SER A 83 -16.89 12.66 1.43
CA SER A 83 -16.51 13.84 2.19
C SER A 83 -16.24 13.46 3.65
N GLY A 84 -15.28 14.13 4.32
CA GLY A 84 -14.71 13.83 5.63
C GLY A 84 -15.63 13.56 6.85
N THR A 85 -16.93 13.40 6.61
CA THR A 85 -17.94 13.00 7.61
C THR A 85 -17.89 11.51 7.96
N SER A 86 -17.02 10.72 7.32
CA SER A 86 -16.92 9.27 7.54
C SER A 86 -16.44 8.91 8.96
N LEU A 87 -15.52 9.69 9.54
CA LEU A 87 -15.05 9.47 10.92
C LEU A 87 -16.17 9.68 11.93
N MET A 88 -16.97 10.74 11.79
CA MET A 88 -18.10 11.06 12.67
C MET A 88 -19.25 10.05 12.55
N ARG A 89 -19.52 9.51 11.35
CA ARG A 89 -20.54 8.47 11.16
C ARG A 89 -20.18 7.14 11.80
N LYS A 90 -18.89 6.79 11.87
CA LYS A 90 -18.42 5.56 12.53
C LYS A 90 -18.55 5.63 14.05
N LEU A 91 -18.48 6.80 14.66
CA LEU A 91 -18.71 7.00 16.08
C LEU A 91 -20.20 6.83 16.48
N HIS A 92 -21.12 6.82 15.53
CA HIS A 92 -22.57 6.65 15.74
C HIS A 92 -23.05 5.22 15.44
N TYR A 93 -22.20 4.21 15.60
CA TYR A 93 -22.68 2.84 15.57
C TYR A 93 -23.54 2.59 16.82
N PRO A 94 -24.83 2.27 16.67
CA PRO A 94 -25.58 1.82 17.81
C PRO A 94 -25.00 0.48 18.26
N PHE A 95 -24.49 0.42 19.48
CA PHE A 95 -24.15 -0.80 20.19
C PHE A 95 -25.40 -1.67 20.41
N LYS A 96 -25.98 -2.18 19.33
CA LYS A 96 -27.20 -2.98 19.38
C LYS A 96 -26.95 -4.46 19.13
N GLN A 97 -25.70 -4.85 18.90
CA GLN A 97 -25.40 -6.28 18.84
C GLN A 97 -25.26 -6.83 20.27
N PRO A 98 -25.91 -7.96 20.58
CA PRO A 98 -25.73 -8.63 21.84
C PRO A 98 -24.23 -8.90 22.09
N TYR A 99 -23.80 -8.68 23.33
CA TYR A 99 -22.40 -8.89 23.74
C TYR A 99 -21.86 -10.28 23.38
N LYS A 100 -22.74 -11.29 23.38
CA LYS A 100 -22.41 -12.66 22.97
C LYS A 100 -22.00 -12.76 21.50
N GLU A 101 -22.74 -12.16 20.59
CA GLU A 101 -22.41 -12.14 19.15
C GLU A 101 -21.07 -11.41 18.90
N TYR A 102 -20.81 -10.36 19.69
CA TYR A 102 -19.54 -9.64 19.60
C TYR A 102 -18.36 -10.52 20.03
N GLN A 103 -18.50 -11.28 21.12
CA GLN A 103 -17.47 -12.18 21.60
C GLN A 103 -17.21 -13.36 20.66
N GLU A 104 -18.28 -13.99 20.14
CA GLU A 104 -18.16 -15.07 19.15
C GLU A 104 -17.38 -14.59 17.92
N ARG A 105 -17.74 -13.40 17.42
CA ARG A 105 -17.05 -12.79 16.29
C ARG A 105 -15.60 -12.42 16.58
N LEU A 106 -15.31 -11.91 17.76
CA LEU A 106 -13.93 -11.62 18.18
C LEU A 106 -13.08 -12.90 18.15
N THR A 107 -13.60 -14.00 18.69
CA THR A 107 -12.90 -15.30 18.70
C THR A 107 -12.65 -15.81 17.28
N GLU A 108 -13.62 -15.66 16.37
CA GLU A 108 -13.43 -16.00 14.95
C GLU A 108 -12.32 -15.16 14.30
N MET A 109 -12.33 -13.85 14.58
CA MET A 109 -11.31 -12.95 14.04
C MET A 109 -9.91 -13.24 14.59
N GLU A 110 -9.80 -13.58 15.87
CA GLU A 110 -8.54 -14.01 16.49
C GLU A 110 -8.00 -15.29 15.82
N ALA A 111 -8.88 -16.24 15.51
CA ALA A 111 -8.49 -17.47 14.81
C ALA A 111 -7.99 -17.17 13.37
N PHE A 112 -8.65 -16.27 12.66
CA PHE A 112 -8.19 -15.84 11.34
C PHE A 112 -6.84 -15.12 11.40
N LEU A 113 -6.65 -14.23 12.37
CA LEU A 113 -5.37 -13.53 12.58
C LEU A 113 -4.24 -14.51 12.87
N MET A 114 -4.47 -15.48 13.76
CA MET A 114 -3.47 -16.49 14.09
C MET A 114 -3.09 -17.33 12.86
N ASN A 115 -4.06 -17.74 12.05
CA ASN A 115 -3.80 -18.48 10.83
C ASN A 115 -3.03 -17.63 9.80
N PHE A 116 -3.37 -16.36 9.69
CA PHE A 116 -2.69 -15.42 8.79
C PHE A 116 -1.25 -15.17 9.23
N GLU A 117 -1.01 -14.94 10.53
CA GLU A 117 0.31 -14.77 11.13
C GLU A 117 1.18 -16.02 10.92
N ASN A 118 0.64 -17.21 11.22
CA ASN A 118 1.34 -18.47 10.99
C ASN A 118 1.66 -18.70 9.50
N GLY A 119 0.73 -18.35 8.64
CA GLY A 119 0.92 -18.43 7.19
C GLY A 119 2.01 -17.51 6.68
N LEU A 120 2.03 -16.25 7.13
CA LEU A 120 3.10 -15.32 6.80
C LEU A 120 4.46 -15.78 7.35
N SER A 121 4.51 -16.24 8.59
CA SER A 121 5.74 -16.76 9.23
C SER A 121 6.26 -18.04 8.55
N SER A 122 5.41 -18.76 7.80
CA SER A 122 5.83 -19.93 7.02
C SER A 122 6.60 -19.57 5.75
N ILE A 123 6.60 -18.30 5.35
CA ILE A 123 7.38 -17.78 4.22
C ILE A 123 8.77 -17.47 4.74
N GLN A 124 9.73 -18.32 4.42
CA GLN A 124 11.11 -18.26 4.99
C GLN A 124 11.83 -16.92 4.75
N GLN A 125 11.42 -16.17 3.74
CA GLN A 125 11.98 -14.88 3.37
C GLN A 125 11.45 -13.72 4.21
N PHE A 126 10.43 -13.95 5.04
CA PHE A 126 9.80 -12.93 5.87
C PHE A 126 10.18 -13.15 7.34
N GLU A 127 10.76 -12.14 7.93
CA GLU A 127 10.89 -12.03 9.38
C GLU A 127 9.75 -11.17 9.90
N ILE A 128 8.88 -11.77 10.71
CA ILE A 128 7.65 -11.13 11.18
C ILE A 128 7.67 -11.07 12.70
N ARG A 129 7.42 -9.89 13.21
CA ARG A 129 7.29 -9.62 14.63
C ARG A 129 5.98 -8.90 14.92
N LYS A 130 5.24 -9.36 15.91
CA LYS A 130 4.02 -8.70 16.36
C LYS A 130 4.37 -7.46 17.18
N MET A 131 3.74 -6.35 16.87
CA MET A 131 3.85 -5.12 17.66
C MET A 131 3.07 -5.26 18.97
N ASP A 132 3.62 -4.72 20.03
CA ASP A 132 2.86 -4.48 21.27
C ASP A 132 2.08 -3.15 21.19
N ASP A 133 1.28 -2.85 22.21
CA ASP A 133 0.45 -1.63 22.24
C ASP A 133 1.31 -0.35 22.26
N THR A 134 2.49 -0.40 22.85
CA THR A 134 3.42 0.74 22.90
C THR A 134 4.03 1.00 21.53
N GLU A 135 4.48 -0.06 20.87
CA GLU A 135 5.02 0.00 19.52
C GLU A 135 3.97 0.47 18.51
N LEU A 136 2.72 -0.01 18.64
CA LEU A 136 1.63 0.45 17.79
C LEU A 136 1.35 1.94 17.99
N ASN A 137 1.31 2.41 19.24
CA ASN A 137 1.15 3.82 19.53
C ASN A 137 2.31 4.65 18.96
N ASN A 138 3.55 4.19 19.13
CA ASN A 138 4.72 4.85 18.55
C ASN A 138 4.63 4.91 17.03
N ALA A 139 4.25 3.82 16.36
CA ALA A 139 4.06 3.80 14.91
C ALA A 139 3.01 4.82 14.43
N ILE A 140 1.92 4.99 15.19
CA ILE A 140 0.91 6.02 14.91
C ILE A 140 1.50 7.42 15.05
N TYR A 141 2.24 7.70 16.13
CA TYR A 141 2.88 8.99 16.35
C TYR A 141 3.95 9.28 15.29
N ASP A 142 4.75 8.29 14.91
CA ASP A 142 5.77 8.42 13.89
C ASP A 142 5.17 8.76 12.53
N TYR A 143 4.08 8.10 12.16
CA TYR A 143 3.34 8.45 10.95
C TYR A 143 2.78 9.88 11.01
N ILE A 144 2.08 10.24 12.09
CA ILE A 144 1.44 11.56 12.23
C ILE A 144 2.48 12.70 12.21
N ASN A 145 3.65 12.47 12.78
CA ASN A 145 4.74 13.43 12.83
C ASN A 145 5.66 13.38 11.61
N LEU A 146 5.47 12.41 10.70
CA LEU A 146 6.38 12.12 9.58
C LEU A 146 7.82 11.91 10.07
N SER A 147 7.95 11.19 11.18
CA SER A 147 9.20 10.67 11.70
C SER A 147 9.53 9.35 11.02
N TYR A 148 10.81 9.14 10.72
CA TYR A 148 11.29 7.93 10.07
C TYR A 148 12.15 7.07 11.01
N GLU A 149 12.02 7.32 12.30
CA GLU A 149 12.67 6.49 13.31
C GLU A 149 12.02 5.12 13.33
N THR A 150 12.84 4.08 13.44
CA THR A 150 12.31 2.74 13.67
C THR A 150 11.55 2.74 15.01
N PRO A 151 10.40 2.06 15.10
CA PRO A 151 9.65 1.99 16.36
C PRO A 151 10.44 1.16 17.38
N GLU A 152 11.42 1.76 18.01
CA GLU A 152 12.09 1.16 19.15
C GLU A 152 11.26 1.41 20.41
N ASN A 153 11.42 0.56 21.41
CA ASN A 153 10.73 0.60 22.72
C ASN A 153 11.10 1.85 23.55
N ASP A 154 11.14 3.01 22.94
CA ASP A 154 11.39 4.25 23.66
C ASP A 154 10.09 4.69 24.35
N ALA A 155 10.05 4.52 25.68
CA ALA A 155 8.94 4.91 26.55
C ALA A 155 8.75 6.43 26.66
N THR A 156 9.43 7.23 25.86
CA THR A 156 9.24 8.67 25.83
C THR A 156 7.88 9.02 25.23
N GLN A 157 7.12 9.80 25.97
CA GLN A 157 5.81 10.28 25.53
C GLN A 157 5.98 11.18 24.29
N LYS A 158 5.74 10.64 23.09
CA LYS A 158 5.80 11.39 21.83
C LYS A 158 4.62 12.38 21.78
N SER A 159 4.89 13.62 21.40
CA SER A 159 3.87 14.65 21.19
C SER A 159 3.53 14.77 19.71
N VAL A 160 2.28 15.16 19.40
CA VAL A 160 1.87 15.44 18.02
C VAL A 160 2.30 16.84 17.63
N ASN A 161 2.97 16.96 16.49
CA ASN A 161 3.34 18.25 15.91
C ASN A 161 2.11 19.04 15.46
N PRO A 162 2.12 20.37 15.55
CA PRO A 162 1.02 21.20 15.09
C PRO A 162 0.81 21.01 13.57
N MET A 163 -0.45 20.85 13.17
CA MET A 163 -0.85 20.72 11.78
C MET A 163 -1.47 22.01 11.30
N ALA A 164 -1.05 22.49 10.14
CA ALA A 164 -1.62 23.66 9.48
C ALA A 164 -2.04 23.30 8.06
N ILE A 165 -3.29 23.64 7.73
CA ILE A 165 -3.85 23.46 6.40
C ILE A 165 -4.22 24.83 5.87
N ASN A 166 -3.63 25.21 4.75
CA ASN A 166 -3.92 26.47 4.10
C ASN A 166 -5.07 26.32 3.11
N GLN A 167 -5.77 27.41 2.82
CA GLN A 167 -6.87 27.46 1.84
C GLN A 167 -6.45 26.99 0.44
N ASN A 168 -5.16 27.02 0.12
CA ASN A 168 -4.59 26.57 -1.16
C ASN A 168 -4.30 25.05 -1.20
N GLY A 169 -4.82 24.26 -0.25
CA GLY A 169 -4.58 22.83 -0.19
C GLY A 169 -3.15 22.44 0.25
N THR A 170 -2.36 23.39 0.77
CA THR A 170 -1.03 23.07 1.30
C THR A 170 -1.15 22.65 2.76
N MET A 171 -0.61 21.49 3.09
CA MET A 171 -0.56 20.95 4.45
C MET A 171 0.87 21.07 5.01
N LYS A 172 0.96 21.42 6.28
CA LYS A 172 2.20 21.37 7.05
C LYS A 172 2.01 20.60 8.34
N ILE A 173 3.03 19.84 8.72
CA ILE A 173 3.14 19.16 9.99
C ILE A 173 4.44 19.64 10.64
N GLY A 174 4.33 20.37 11.75
CA GLY A 174 5.46 21.09 12.30
C GLY A 174 6.04 22.07 11.28
N GLN A 175 7.29 21.85 10.90
CA GLN A 175 8.00 22.67 9.89
C GLN A 175 8.01 22.02 8.49
N GLN A 176 7.40 20.84 8.32
CA GLN A 176 7.47 20.07 7.08
C GLN A 176 6.23 20.29 6.22
N TYR A 177 6.42 20.58 4.94
CA TYR A 177 5.36 20.54 3.94
C TYR A 177 5.06 19.09 3.55
N VAL A 178 3.81 18.77 3.26
CA VAL A 178 3.34 17.44 2.92
C VAL A 178 2.75 17.44 1.52
N SER A 179 3.01 16.37 0.77
CA SER A 179 2.37 16.05 -0.51
C SER A 179 1.97 14.59 -0.52
N ILE A 180 0.82 14.26 -1.10
CA ILE A 180 0.37 12.88 -1.31
C ILE A 180 0.08 12.68 -2.78
N LEU A 181 0.56 11.58 -3.32
CA LEU A 181 0.26 11.14 -4.67
C LEU A 181 -0.49 9.82 -4.60
N SER A 182 -1.68 9.77 -5.17
CA SER A 182 -2.53 8.57 -5.19
C SER A 182 -2.55 7.94 -6.57
N LEU A 183 -2.40 6.62 -6.64
CA LEU A 183 -2.61 5.87 -7.88
C LEU A 183 -4.06 6.04 -8.32
N THR A 184 -4.29 6.21 -9.61
CA THR A 184 -5.64 6.30 -10.19
C THR A 184 -5.95 5.08 -11.04
N ASN A 185 -7.23 4.81 -11.22
CA ASN A 185 -7.71 3.79 -12.15
C ASN A 185 -8.01 4.34 -13.56
N GLU A 186 -7.60 5.57 -13.84
CA GLU A 186 -7.90 6.24 -15.14
C GLU A 186 -6.92 5.86 -16.24
N GLY A 187 -6.00 4.93 -16.01
CA GLY A 187 -5.07 4.45 -17.01
C GLY A 187 -5.55 3.15 -17.69
N GLU A 188 -5.41 3.06 -18.99
CA GLU A 188 -5.76 1.88 -19.79
C GLU A 188 -4.99 0.60 -19.42
N HIS A 189 -4.03 0.69 -18.49
CA HIS A 189 -3.01 -0.35 -18.29
C HIS A 189 -2.97 -0.96 -16.89
N LEU A 190 -3.90 -0.62 -16.00
CA LEU A 190 -3.94 -1.23 -14.64
C LEU A 190 -4.15 -2.75 -14.67
N GLN A 191 -4.80 -3.27 -15.72
CA GLN A 191 -4.98 -4.72 -15.90
C GLN A 191 -3.65 -5.44 -16.17
N GLU A 192 -2.70 -4.80 -16.86
CA GLU A 192 -1.37 -5.38 -17.12
C GLU A 192 -0.43 -5.30 -15.90
N LEU A 193 -0.69 -4.40 -14.95
CA LEU A 193 0.04 -4.34 -13.67
C LEU A 193 -0.18 -5.58 -12.80
N ALA A 194 -1.21 -6.30 -13.10
CA ALA A 194 -1.75 -7.34 -12.23
C ALA A 194 -1.03 -8.68 -12.30
N VAL A 195 -0.19 -8.89 -13.27
CA VAL A 195 0.55 -10.15 -13.42
C VAL A 195 2.01 -9.90 -13.11
N PRO A 196 2.64 -10.68 -12.19
CA PRO A 196 4.07 -10.65 -12.05
C PRO A 196 4.67 -11.09 -13.39
N HIS A 197 4.99 -10.13 -14.25
CA HIS A 197 5.60 -10.42 -15.52
C HIS A 197 7.02 -10.91 -15.28
N THR A 198 7.21 -12.16 -15.52
CA THR A 198 8.51 -12.81 -15.72
C THR A 198 9.21 -12.37 -16.99
N GLY A 199 8.86 -11.23 -17.57
CA GLY A 199 9.44 -10.78 -18.79
C GLY A 199 9.44 -9.27 -18.97
N LYS A 200 10.59 -8.71 -19.23
CA LYS A 200 10.83 -7.35 -19.75
C LYS A 200 10.15 -6.23 -18.95
N SER A 201 10.62 -5.99 -17.74
CA SER A 201 10.25 -4.80 -17.00
C SER A 201 10.66 -3.55 -17.79
N LYS A 202 9.70 -2.83 -18.36
CA LYS A 202 9.90 -1.47 -18.90
C LYS A 202 10.18 -0.44 -17.79
N ALA A 203 10.20 -0.85 -16.54
CA ALA A 203 10.37 0.01 -15.36
C ALA A 203 11.70 0.76 -15.33
N TYR A 204 12.68 0.32 -16.10
CA TYR A 204 13.98 0.96 -16.19
C TYR A 204 14.20 1.71 -17.49
N GLY A 205 13.32 2.63 -17.82
CA GLY A 205 13.50 3.67 -18.84
C GLY A 205 14.35 3.28 -20.03
N GLY A 206 13.72 2.71 -21.05
CA GLY A 206 14.37 2.47 -22.34
C GLY A 206 15.28 1.25 -22.34
N ASN A 207 15.57 0.74 -23.43
CA ASN A 207 16.38 -0.36 -23.95
C ASN A 207 17.52 -0.99 -23.11
N ILE A 208 17.59 -0.78 -21.80
CA ILE A 208 18.54 -1.46 -20.95
C ILE A 208 17.92 -2.79 -20.52
N GLU A 209 18.37 -3.87 -21.14
CA GLU A 209 18.05 -5.22 -20.71
C GLU A 209 18.75 -5.48 -19.36
N MET A 210 17.97 -5.49 -18.28
CA MET A 210 18.50 -5.92 -16.99
C MET A 210 18.75 -7.43 -16.99
N PRO A 211 19.83 -7.90 -16.34
CA PRO A 211 20.04 -9.33 -16.14
C PRO A 211 18.83 -9.98 -15.48
N ASP A 212 18.46 -11.18 -15.91
CA ASP A 212 17.28 -11.91 -15.41
C ASP A 212 17.31 -12.09 -13.88
N SER A 213 18.49 -12.18 -13.29
CA SER A 213 18.68 -12.25 -11.83
C SER A 213 18.21 -10.99 -11.06
N ILE A 214 18.18 -9.84 -11.73
CA ILE A 214 17.69 -8.58 -11.13
C ILE A 214 16.20 -8.40 -11.42
N ARG A 215 15.74 -8.82 -12.60
CA ARG A 215 14.33 -8.73 -13.01
C ARG A 215 13.38 -9.50 -12.09
N SER A 216 13.82 -10.67 -11.62
CA SER A 216 13.04 -11.53 -10.74
C SER A 216 12.95 -11.04 -9.29
N LYS A 217 13.75 -10.05 -8.90
CA LYS A 217 13.86 -9.57 -7.51
C LYS A 217 13.20 -8.21 -7.27
N CYS A 218 12.89 -7.45 -8.31
CA CYS A 218 12.30 -6.13 -8.17
C CYS A 218 10.76 -6.21 -8.20
N SER A 219 10.10 -5.60 -7.21
CA SER A 219 8.65 -5.46 -7.21
C SER A 219 8.21 -4.41 -8.24
N MET A 220 6.91 -4.45 -8.58
CA MET A 220 6.31 -3.43 -9.44
C MET A 220 6.39 -2.04 -8.82
N LEU A 221 6.50 -1.96 -7.51
CA LEU A 221 6.55 -0.71 -6.76
C LEU A 221 7.96 -0.13 -6.64
N TYR A 222 8.98 -0.84 -7.12
CA TYR A 222 10.36 -0.36 -7.06
C TYR A 222 10.53 1.12 -7.49
N PRO A 223 9.89 1.60 -8.60
CA PRO A 223 10.08 2.99 -9.02
C PRO A 223 9.54 4.04 -8.04
N VAL A 224 8.61 3.68 -7.17
CA VAL A 224 7.99 4.56 -6.16
C VAL A 224 8.33 4.14 -4.73
N GLY A 225 9.17 3.13 -4.57
CA GLY A 225 9.73 2.64 -3.32
C GLY A 225 11.25 2.84 -3.30
N LEU A 226 11.99 1.72 -3.31
CA LEU A 226 13.47 1.72 -3.27
C LEU A 226 14.15 2.51 -4.41
N GLY A 227 13.46 2.77 -5.51
CA GLY A 227 13.97 3.59 -6.62
C GLY A 227 14.04 5.09 -6.34
N LEU A 228 13.47 5.59 -5.25
CA LEU A 228 13.47 7.00 -4.88
C LEU A 228 14.55 7.29 -3.84
N PRO A 229 15.43 8.27 -4.05
CA PRO A 229 16.61 8.50 -3.19
C PRO A 229 16.32 9.47 -2.03
N PHE A 230 15.14 9.44 -1.44
CA PHE A 230 14.75 10.35 -0.36
C PHE A 230 13.69 9.73 0.54
N ASN A 231 13.47 10.35 1.71
CA ASN A 231 12.47 9.91 2.67
C ASN A 231 11.05 10.01 2.11
N HIS A 232 10.29 8.92 2.19
CA HIS A 232 8.89 8.86 1.79
C HIS A 232 8.21 7.67 2.43
N ILE A 233 6.87 7.69 2.43
CA ILE A 233 6.05 6.59 2.96
C ILE A 233 5.15 6.09 1.85
N VAL A 234 5.15 4.79 1.62
CA VAL A 234 4.25 4.12 0.67
C VAL A 234 3.16 3.41 1.45
N ASN A 235 1.91 3.73 1.17
CA ASN A 235 0.75 3.09 1.77
C ASN A 235 0.00 2.27 0.74
N ILE A 236 -0.26 1.02 1.09
CA ILE A 236 -1.01 0.06 0.29
C ILE A 236 -2.15 -0.45 1.15
N VAL A 237 -3.37 -0.30 0.66
CA VAL A 237 -4.58 -0.74 1.36
C VAL A 237 -5.29 -1.76 0.50
N ILE A 238 -5.56 -2.92 1.06
CA ILE A 238 -6.33 -3.99 0.40
C ILE A 238 -7.49 -4.34 1.33
N GLU A 239 -8.72 -4.06 0.90
CA GLU A 239 -9.92 -4.52 1.59
C GLU A 239 -10.52 -5.69 0.81
N ILE A 240 -10.61 -6.84 1.46
CA ILE A 240 -11.27 -8.01 0.89
C ILE A 240 -12.76 -7.73 0.74
N THR A 241 -13.30 -7.87 -0.46
CA THR A 241 -14.70 -7.61 -0.76
C THR A 241 -15.43 -8.92 -1.05
N ASP A 242 -16.75 -8.89 -0.93
CA ASP A 242 -17.59 -10.00 -1.34
C ASP A 242 -17.70 -10.02 -2.87
N ALA A 243 -17.34 -11.14 -3.49
CA ALA A 243 -17.30 -11.27 -4.94
C ALA A 243 -18.69 -11.16 -5.57
N ASP A 244 -19.72 -11.78 -4.97
CA ASP A 244 -21.09 -11.74 -5.48
C ASP A 244 -21.70 -10.35 -5.40
N ALA A 245 -21.46 -9.67 -4.27
CA ALA A 245 -21.89 -8.27 -4.09
C ALA A 245 -21.14 -7.34 -5.07
N THR A 246 -19.87 -7.60 -5.34
CA THR A 246 -19.06 -6.83 -6.29
C THR A 246 -19.56 -7.02 -7.71
N VAL A 247 -19.77 -8.27 -8.17
CA VAL A 247 -20.32 -8.59 -9.49
C VAL A 247 -21.71 -7.96 -9.67
N THR A 248 -22.56 -8.04 -8.63
CA THR A 248 -23.90 -7.42 -8.65
C THR A 248 -23.82 -5.89 -8.81
N ALA A 249 -22.90 -5.25 -8.11
CA ALA A 249 -22.73 -3.80 -8.19
C ALA A 249 -22.19 -3.34 -9.54
N ILE A 250 -21.24 -4.07 -10.10
CA ILE A 250 -20.69 -3.81 -11.45
C ILE A 250 -21.78 -4.06 -12.50
N GLY A 251 -22.60 -5.11 -12.35
CA GLY A 251 -23.74 -5.38 -13.23
C GLY A 251 -24.73 -4.22 -13.26
N ALA A 252 -25.06 -3.65 -12.10
CA ALA A 252 -25.93 -2.47 -12.02
C ALA A 252 -25.32 -1.22 -12.68
N GLU A 253 -24.01 -1.02 -12.56
CA GLU A 253 -23.29 0.06 -13.27
C GLU A 253 -23.28 -0.16 -14.79
N LYS A 254 -23.04 -1.41 -15.24
CA LYS A 254 -23.11 -1.81 -16.64
C LYS A 254 -24.48 -1.52 -17.24
N ASP A 255 -25.55 -1.86 -16.52
CA ASP A 255 -26.92 -1.60 -16.97
C ASP A 255 -27.19 -0.09 -17.10
N ALA A 256 -26.68 0.73 -16.19
CA ALA A 256 -26.76 2.18 -16.30
C ALA A 256 -26.01 2.74 -17.52
N LEU A 257 -24.84 2.15 -17.87
CA LEU A 257 -24.07 2.53 -19.03
C LEU A 257 -24.79 2.21 -20.35
N ASN A 258 -25.66 1.19 -20.40
CA ASN A 258 -26.43 0.82 -21.59
C ASN A 258 -27.20 1.99 -22.19
N TYR A 259 -27.66 2.94 -21.35
CA TYR A 259 -28.44 4.08 -21.82
C TYR A 259 -27.60 5.12 -22.59
N ILE A 260 -26.27 5.13 -22.37
CA ILE A 260 -25.38 6.13 -22.96
C ILE A 260 -24.41 5.56 -24.00
N THR A 261 -24.33 4.24 -24.16
CA THR A 261 -23.39 3.59 -25.09
C THR A 261 -23.57 4.03 -26.54
N ASN A 262 -24.81 4.31 -26.96
CA ASN A 262 -25.12 4.76 -28.31
C ASN A 262 -24.62 6.18 -28.61
N PHE A 263 -24.37 6.99 -27.60
CA PHE A 263 -23.99 8.39 -27.72
C PHE A 263 -22.53 8.66 -27.30
N TYR A 264 -21.94 7.73 -26.55
CA TYR A 264 -20.62 7.88 -25.97
C TYR A 264 -19.80 6.58 -26.11
N PRO A 265 -19.00 6.43 -27.18
CA PRO A 265 -18.22 5.21 -27.45
C PRO A 265 -17.38 4.69 -26.29
N PRO A 266 -16.72 5.54 -25.46
CA PRO A 266 -15.97 5.04 -24.29
C PRO A 266 -16.82 4.29 -23.27
N ALA A 267 -18.14 4.54 -23.21
CA ALA A 267 -19.03 3.78 -22.33
C ALA A 267 -19.18 2.32 -22.79
N ALA A 268 -19.15 2.07 -24.10
CA ALA A 268 -19.21 0.72 -24.64
C ALA A 268 -17.93 -0.07 -24.35
N GLU A 269 -16.78 0.58 -24.36
CA GLU A 269 -15.50 -0.01 -24.01
C GLU A 269 -15.46 -0.38 -22.52
N LYS A 270 -15.79 0.56 -21.65
CA LYS A 270 -15.91 0.33 -20.22
C LYS A 270 -16.87 -0.81 -19.88
N GLN A 271 -17.99 -0.92 -20.62
CA GLN A 271 -18.96 -2.01 -20.43
C GLN A 271 -18.37 -3.38 -20.78
N ARG A 272 -17.56 -3.47 -21.86
CA ARG A 272 -16.88 -4.72 -22.24
C ARG A 272 -15.83 -5.13 -21.18
N GLU A 273 -15.08 -4.16 -20.67
CA GLU A 273 -14.10 -4.42 -19.61
C GLU A 273 -14.79 -4.91 -18.33
N GLN A 274 -15.89 -4.30 -17.92
CA GLN A 274 -16.69 -4.73 -16.78
C GLN A 274 -17.25 -6.14 -16.97
N GLU A 275 -17.70 -6.46 -18.18
CA GLU A 275 -18.20 -7.80 -18.51
C GLU A 275 -17.08 -8.84 -18.48
N ALA A 276 -15.92 -8.53 -19.05
CA ALA A 276 -14.76 -9.40 -19.02
C ALA A 276 -14.31 -9.67 -17.58
N PHE A 277 -14.25 -8.65 -16.74
CA PHE A 277 -13.89 -8.76 -15.33
C PHE A 277 -14.90 -9.61 -14.51
N CYS A 278 -16.20 -9.39 -14.72
CA CYS A 278 -17.23 -10.21 -14.04
C CYS A 278 -17.18 -11.68 -14.49
N ASN A 279 -16.93 -11.92 -15.79
CA ASN A 279 -16.78 -13.27 -16.32
C ASN A 279 -15.54 -13.96 -15.74
N GLU A 280 -14.42 -13.26 -15.61
CA GLU A 280 -13.20 -13.78 -15.02
C GLU A 280 -13.42 -14.19 -13.55
N ILE A 281 -14.06 -13.33 -12.76
CA ILE A 281 -14.39 -13.63 -11.35
C ILE A 281 -15.24 -14.89 -11.27
N THR A 282 -16.31 -14.96 -12.07
CA THR A 282 -17.27 -16.07 -12.03
C THR A 282 -16.67 -17.38 -12.55
N GLN A 283 -15.84 -17.32 -13.61
CA GLN A 283 -15.26 -18.50 -14.25
C GLN A 283 -14.18 -19.15 -13.37
N PHE A 284 -13.38 -18.35 -12.68
CA PHE A 284 -12.24 -18.83 -11.91
C PHE A 284 -12.44 -18.77 -10.39
N ASP A 285 -13.63 -18.41 -9.94
CA ASP A 285 -13.95 -18.25 -8.51
C ASP A 285 -12.93 -17.34 -7.78
N TYR A 286 -12.62 -16.20 -8.41
CA TYR A 286 -11.68 -15.24 -7.82
C TYR A 286 -12.36 -14.41 -6.74
N GLN A 287 -11.69 -14.30 -5.62
CA GLN A 287 -12.04 -13.33 -4.61
C GLN A 287 -11.69 -11.92 -5.06
N THR A 288 -12.53 -10.95 -4.73
CA THR A 288 -12.33 -9.55 -5.09
C THR A 288 -11.76 -8.72 -3.93
N ALA A 289 -11.08 -7.65 -4.28
CA ALA A 289 -10.51 -6.71 -3.33
C ALA A 289 -10.70 -5.28 -3.81
N TYR A 290 -10.81 -4.35 -2.87
CA TYR A 290 -10.66 -2.93 -3.11
C TYR A 290 -9.25 -2.52 -2.74
N THR A 291 -8.49 -2.03 -3.70
CA THR A 291 -7.08 -1.67 -3.52
C THR A 291 -6.89 -0.17 -3.66
N ALA A 292 -6.21 0.44 -2.70
CA ALA A 292 -5.78 1.83 -2.76
C ALA A 292 -4.28 1.92 -2.52
N PHE A 293 -3.63 2.83 -3.23
CA PHE A 293 -2.20 3.01 -3.18
C PHE A 293 -1.86 4.49 -3.21
N ASN A 294 -1.02 4.94 -2.27
CA ASN A 294 -0.52 6.31 -2.28
C ASN A 294 0.90 6.42 -1.71
N VAL A 295 1.57 7.48 -2.10
CA VAL A 295 2.90 7.87 -1.61
C VAL A 295 2.79 9.19 -0.88
N VAL A 296 3.25 9.23 0.36
CA VAL A 296 3.33 10.42 1.21
C VAL A 296 4.75 10.96 1.19
N LEU A 297 4.88 12.23 0.86
CA LEU A 297 6.14 12.96 0.79
C LEU A 297 6.15 14.10 1.80
N ASN A 298 7.32 14.40 2.32
CA ASN A 298 7.54 15.58 3.16
C ASN A 298 8.88 16.24 2.88
N ASP A 299 8.94 17.53 3.12
CA ASP A 299 10.18 18.32 3.08
C ASP A 299 10.02 19.65 3.83
N HIS A 300 11.11 20.17 4.37
CA HIS A 300 11.14 21.49 4.98
C HIS A 300 11.08 22.61 3.94
N ASP A 301 11.58 22.36 2.72
CA ASP A 301 11.54 23.30 1.61
C ASP A 301 10.47 22.91 0.59
N ARG A 302 9.59 23.87 0.27
CA ARG A 302 8.52 23.66 -0.70
C ARG A 302 9.04 23.34 -2.11
N THR A 303 10.14 23.98 -2.52
CA THR A 303 10.73 23.74 -3.85
C THR A 303 11.32 22.34 -3.96
N SER A 304 11.97 21.88 -2.90
CA SER A 304 12.46 20.51 -2.78
C SER A 304 11.30 19.52 -2.83
N LEU A 305 10.21 19.75 -2.08
CA LEU A 305 9.02 18.91 -2.12
C LEU A 305 8.42 18.81 -3.53
N MET A 306 8.36 19.92 -4.28
CA MET A 306 7.86 19.90 -5.66
C MET A 306 8.75 19.03 -6.57
N ARG A 307 10.07 19.05 -6.40
CA ARG A 307 11.00 18.19 -7.15
C ARG A 307 10.78 16.72 -6.80
N LYS A 308 10.64 16.38 -5.51
CA LYS A 308 10.30 15.03 -5.05
C LYS A 308 8.97 14.55 -5.64
N THR A 309 7.95 15.41 -5.63
CA THR A 309 6.64 15.12 -6.23
C THR A 309 6.76 14.77 -7.71
N ALA A 310 7.55 15.54 -8.49
CA ALA A 310 7.78 15.26 -9.89
C ALA A 310 8.50 13.92 -10.12
N LEU A 311 9.47 13.57 -9.27
CA LEU A 311 10.16 12.27 -9.35
C LEU A 311 9.22 11.10 -9.04
N VAL A 312 8.31 11.24 -8.08
CA VAL A 312 7.30 10.21 -7.80
C VAL A 312 6.31 10.08 -8.96
N GLN A 313 5.87 11.19 -9.57
CA GLN A 313 5.03 11.13 -10.77
C GLN A 313 5.73 10.39 -11.91
N GLN A 314 7.02 10.63 -12.10
CA GLN A 314 7.83 9.87 -13.06
C GLN A 314 7.91 8.39 -12.66
N GLY A 315 8.08 8.07 -11.37
CA GLY A 315 8.04 6.70 -10.85
C GLY A 315 6.74 5.99 -11.22
N PHE A 316 5.58 6.64 -11.04
CA PHE A 316 4.30 6.08 -11.46
C PHE A 316 4.22 5.83 -12.97
N SER A 317 4.77 6.72 -13.79
CA SER A 317 4.79 6.51 -15.25
C SER A 317 5.67 5.31 -15.65
N PHE A 318 6.69 4.97 -14.87
CA PHE A 318 7.49 3.75 -15.07
C PHE A 318 6.75 2.48 -14.64
N MET A 319 5.73 2.60 -13.81
CA MET A 319 4.82 1.51 -13.47
C MET A 319 3.77 1.30 -14.57
N ASN A 320 4.20 0.90 -15.74
CA ASN A 320 3.37 0.65 -16.93
C ASN A 320 2.48 1.84 -17.33
N GLN A 321 3.05 3.05 -17.33
CA GLN A 321 2.37 4.30 -17.66
C GLN A 321 1.19 4.65 -16.75
N SER A 322 1.21 4.17 -15.52
CA SER A 322 0.16 4.46 -14.54
C SER A 322 0.05 5.97 -14.28
N ALA A 323 -1.17 6.45 -14.21
CA ALA A 323 -1.46 7.83 -13.83
C ALA A 323 -1.56 7.96 -12.29
N CYS A 324 -1.23 9.14 -11.78
CA CYS A 324 -1.44 9.45 -10.38
C CYS A 324 -2.02 10.85 -10.20
N TYR A 325 -2.76 11.03 -9.11
CA TYR A 325 -3.20 12.34 -8.65
C TYR A 325 -2.22 12.91 -7.64
N VAL A 326 -1.80 14.16 -7.84
CA VAL A 326 -1.21 14.96 -6.76
C VAL A 326 -2.36 15.57 -5.98
N GLU A 327 -2.55 15.09 -4.76
CA GLU A 327 -3.70 15.44 -3.94
C GLU A 327 -3.56 16.87 -3.38
N ASN A 328 -4.62 17.65 -3.56
CA ASN A 328 -4.70 19.02 -3.04
C ASN A 328 -5.91 19.15 -2.09
N ALA A 329 -7.12 19.10 -2.61
CA ALA A 329 -8.34 19.28 -1.81
C ALA A 329 -8.53 18.17 -0.78
N GLU A 330 -8.15 16.94 -1.12
CA GLU A 330 -8.32 15.75 -0.30
C GLU A 330 -7.05 15.33 0.47
N LEU A 331 -5.99 16.13 0.39
CA LEU A 331 -4.69 15.85 1.00
C LEU A 331 -4.81 15.50 2.49
N CYS A 332 -5.54 16.30 3.24
CA CYS A 332 -5.75 16.11 4.67
C CYS A 332 -6.55 14.82 4.97
N ASN A 333 -7.63 14.60 4.24
CA ASN A 333 -8.45 13.40 4.43
C ASN A 333 -7.67 12.13 4.16
N LEU A 334 -6.88 12.10 3.08
CA LEU A 334 -6.06 10.95 2.72
C LEU A 334 -4.91 10.75 3.70
N PHE A 335 -4.32 11.84 4.22
CA PHE A 335 -3.32 11.72 5.27
C PHE A 335 -3.88 10.98 6.49
N PHE A 336 -5.07 11.35 6.96
CA PHE A 336 -5.71 10.67 8.08
C PHE A 336 -6.20 9.26 7.74
N CYS A 337 -6.53 8.96 6.48
CA CYS A 337 -6.87 7.60 6.07
C CYS A 337 -5.71 6.63 6.23
N ASN A 338 -4.47 7.10 6.13
CA ASN A 338 -3.29 6.26 6.26
C ASN A 338 -2.85 6.01 7.71
N ILE A 339 -3.55 6.57 8.70
CA ILE A 339 -3.30 6.20 10.10
C ILE A 339 -3.67 4.73 10.31
N PRO A 340 -2.84 3.94 11.02
CA PRO A 340 -3.15 2.55 11.36
C PRO A 340 -4.57 2.38 11.91
N GLY A 341 -5.30 1.41 11.39
CA GLY A 341 -6.71 1.18 11.73
C GLY A 341 -7.74 2.05 10.99
N ASN A 342 -7.33 3.11 10.29
CA ASN A 342 -8.24 3.99 9.54
C ASN A 342 -8.19 3.80 8.01
N ALA A 343 -7.40 2.87 7.52
CA ALA A 343 -7.14 2.66 6.09
C ALA A 343 -8.40 2.39 5.25
N ARG A 344 -9.44 1.80 5.84
CA ARG A 344 -10.73 1.59 5.18
C ARG A 344 -11.39 2.89 4.70
N ALA A 345 -11.09 4.00 5.33
CA ALA A 345 -11.62 5.31 4.94
C ALA A 345 -11.04 5.82 3.61
N ASN A 346 -9.96 5.21 3.10
CA ASN A 346 -9.37 5.57 1.83
C ASN A 346 -10.34 5.25 0.68
N TYR A 347 -10.68 6.27 -0.09
CA TYR A 347 -11.60 6.18 -1.23
C TYR A 347 -10.89 6.33 -2.59
N ARG A 348 -9.58 6.55 -2.58
CA ARG A 348 -8.73 6.60 -3.78
C ARG A 348 -8.25 5.21 -4.15
N GLY A 349 -9.17 4.34 -4.52
CA GLY A 349 -8.85 2.99 -4.92
C GLY A 349 -9.79 2.45 -5.96
N PHE A 350 -9.56 1.23 -6.36
CA PHE A 350 -10.27 0.52 -7.42
C PHE A 350 -10.51 -0.93 -7.01
N ILE A 351 -11.48 -1.55 -7.67
CA ILE A 351 -11.79 -2.97 -7.48
C ILE A 351 -10.90 -3.78 -8.42
N ASN A 352 -10.32 -4.85 -7.87
CA ASN A 352 -9.53 -5.83 -8.60
C ASN A 352 -9.73 -7.22 -7.99
N THR A 353 -9.07 -8.23 -8.54
CA THR A 353 -9.01 -9.54 -7.90
C THR A 353 -7.94 -9.56 -6.80
N THR A 354 -8.06 -10.45 -5.82
CA THR A 354 -7.01 -10.62 -4.79
C THR A 354 -5.67 -10.99 -5.41
N LYS A 355 -5.66 -11.73 -6.50
CA LYS A 355 -4.46 -12.05 -7.28
C LYS A 355 -3.75 -10.80 -7.81
N GLN A 356 -4.52 -9.82 -8.28
CA GLN A 356 -4.02 -8.54 -8.73
C GLN A 356 -3.57 -7.66 -7.54
N ALA A 357 -4.36 -7.64 -6.47
CA ALA A 357 -4.07 -6.85 -5.28
C ALA A 357 -2.71 -7.19 -4.66
N ILE A 358 -2.31 -8.46 -4.66
CA ILE A 358 -1.01 -8.92 -4.13
C ILE A 358 0.18 -8.32 -4.87
N CYS A 359 0.02 -7.99 -6.15
CA CYS A 359 1.10 -7.38 -6.93
C CYS A 359 1.52 -6.01 -6.36
N TYR A 360 0.61 -5.33 -5.65
CA TYR A 360 0.89 -4.05 -4.99
C TYR A 360 1.56 -4.20 -3.62
N LEU A 361 1.48 -5.37 -2.99
CA LEU A 361 2.18 -5.59 -1.73
C LEU A 361 3.69 -5.59 -1.98
N GLN A 362 4.38 -4.77 -1.21
CA GLN A 362 5.83 -4.75 -1.26
C GLN A 362 6.37 -6.00 -0.58
N LYS A 363 7.29 -6.66 -1.27
CA LYS A 363 7.91 -7.92 -0.85
C LYS A 363 9.42 -7.78 -0.69
N GLU A 364 9.94 -6.59 -0.97
CA GLU A 364 11.36 -6.29 -0.99
C GLU A 364 11.75 -5.57 0.29
N GLY A 365 12.80 -6.02 0.91
CA GLY A 365 13.50 -5.35 1.98
C GLY A 365 14.92 -4.97 1.55
N MET A 366 15.63 -4.29 2.44
CA MET A 366 17.06 -4.10 2.28
C MET A 366 17.76 -5.45 2.26
N TYR A 367 18.74 -5.60 1.36
CA TYR A 367 19.62 -6.74 1.39
C TYR A 367 20.50 -6.65 2.64
N LEU A 368 20.25 -7.53 3.58
CA LEU A 368 21.17 -7.79 4.68
C LEU A 368 22.13 -8.86 4.17
N SER A 369 23.42 -8.59 4.17
CA SER A 369 24.42 -9.61 3.86
C SER A 369 24.27 -10.74 4.88
N ASP A 370 24.17 -11.98 4.39
CA ASP A 370 24.21 -13.13 5.26
C ASP A 370 25.49 -13.05 6.12
N GLU A 371 25.31 -12.93 7.42
CA GLU A 371 26.38 -13.18 8.37
C GLU A 371 26.73 -14.66 8.30
N LYS A 372 27.79 -14.99 7.60
CA LYS A 372 28.43 -16.29 7.66
C LYS A 372 29.80 -16.17 8.26
#